data_804fcf0f13dbbb2a2bdb792a5dcc97fd
#
_entry.id   804fcf0f13dbbb2a2bdb792a5dcc97fd
#
_cell.length_a   1.000
_cell.length_b   1.000
_cell.length_c   1.000
_cell.angle_alpha   90.00
_cell.angle_beta   90.00
_cell.angle_gamma   90.00
#
_symmetry.space_group_name_H-M   'P 1'
#
loop_
_entity.id
_entity.type
_entity.pdbx_description
1 polymer ?
#
loop_
_entity_poly.entity_id
_entity_poly.type
_entity_poly.pdbx_seq_one_letter_code
_entity_poly.pdbx_strand_id
1 'polypeptide(L)'
;METTTPPRPGLREMKKRRTHDELLRAAVHLFTSQGYERTTVDEIAEAVDVSQRTFFRYFAGKEEAALALEGITVGRFVEGVRARPAHEAPMEALRQAVLEGWNSLSEAIESIASVELYMRMYRVIESTPVLLAAHLRRSAETEEAIARVLAEREGLDMDADPRPRLAVAVFGAVMRVTERQWITGEDYSLEEMRELTSRHLDQVGPALLGGWRAGT
;
A
#
# COMPACT_ATOMS: atom_id res chain seq x y z
N MET A 1 -29.79 -15.06 16.62
CA MET A 1 -28.87 -14.42 15.68
C MET A 1 -28.03 -15.52 15.06
N GLU A 2 -28.38 -15.96 13.84
CA GLU A 2 -27.59 -16.96 13.10
C GLU A 2 -26.34 -16.29 12.57
N THR A 3 -25.18 -16.75 13.03
CA THR A 3 -23.88 -16.38 12.48
C THR A 3 -23.70 -17.09 11.14
N THR A 4 -24.02 -16.41 10.06
CA THR A 4 -23.76 -16.91 8.71
C THR A 4 -22.25 -16.89 8.45
N THR A 5 -21.60 -18.02 8.61
CA THR A 5 -20.21 -18.23 8.22
C THR A 5 -20.12 -18.02 6.70
N PRO A 6 -19.20 -17.15 6.19
CA PRO A 6 -19.06 -16.95 4.75
C PRO A 6 -18.71 -18.29 4.07
N PRO A 7 -19.24 -18.54 2.86
CA PRO A 7 -18.99 -19.78 2.13
C PRO A 7 -17.49 -19.93 1.83
N ARG A 8 -16.96 -21.15 2.04
CA ARG A 8 -15.55 -21.46 1.71
C ARG A 8 -15.33 -21.26 0.21
N PRO A 9 -14.25 -20.56 -0.20
CA PRO A 9 -13.95 -20.36 -1.60
C PRO A 9 -13.83 -21.69 -2.33
N GLY A 10 -14.44 -21.81 -3.52
CA GLY A 10 -14.42 -23.02 -4.31
C GLY A 10 -13.00 -23.38 -4.77
N LEU A 11 -12.72 -24.66 -5.05
CA LEU A 11 -11.41 -25.17 -5.51
C LEU A 11 -10.84 -24.37 -6.70
N ARG A 12 -11.70 -23.87 -7.59
CA ARG A 12 -11.29 -23.06 -8.74
C ARG A 12 -10.77 -21.69 -8.30
N GLU A 13 -11.42 -21.07 -7.33
CA GLU A 13 -11.02 -19.78 -6.75
C GLU A 13 -9.69 -19.92 -5.98
N MET A 14 -9.55 -20.98 -5.19
CA MET A 14 -8.30 -21.28 -4.49
C MET A 14 -7.13 -21.50 -5.45
N LYS A 15 -7.33 -22.26 -6.55
CA LYS A 15 -6.30 -22.44 -7.60
C LYS A 15 -5.95 -21.14 -8.29
N LYS A 16 -6.96 -20.30 -8.60
CA LYS A 16 -6.75 -18.98 -9.22
C LYS A 16 -5.88 -18.09 -8.33
N ARG A 17 -6.23 -18.00 -7.05
CA ARG A 17 -5.48 -17.21 -6.06
C ARG A 17 -4.05 -17.74 -5.91
N ARG A 18 -3.88 -19.06 -5.77
CA ARG A 18 -2.55 -19.66 -5.65
C ARG A 18 -1.64 -19.31 -6.85
N THR A 19 -2.13 -19.48 -8.08
CA THR A 19 -1.34 -19.14 -9.28
C THR A 19 -1.02 -17.64 -9.35
N HIS A 20 -1.95 -16.76 -8.96
CA HIS A 20 -1.69 -15.33 -8.86
C HIS A 20 -0.56 -15.03 -7.87
N ASP A 21 -0.60 -15.62 -6.68
CA ASP A 21 0.39 -15.40 -5.63
C ASP A 21 1.77 -15.98 -6.00
N GLU A 22 1.80 -17.12 -6.70
CA GLU A 22 3.04 -17.71 -7.24
C GLU A 22 3.67 -16.80 -8.31
N LEU A 23 2.88 -16.28 -9.25
CA LEU A 23 3.34 -15.32 -10.26
C LEU A 23 3.85 -14.02 -9.64
N LEU A 24 3.12 -13.48 -8.67
CA LEU A 24 3.53 -12.27 -7.96
C LEU A 24 4.86 -12.47 -7.23
N ARG A 25 5.02 -13.58 -6.53
CA ARG A 25 6.26 -13.94 -5.82
C ARG A 25 7.44 -14.05 -6.80
N ALA A 26 7.25 -14.73 -7.92
CA ALA A 26 8.27 -14.87 -8.96
C ALA A 26 8.67 -13.51 -9.56
N ALA A 27 7.68 -12.67 -9.89
CA ALA A 27 7.89 -11.33 -10.41
C ALA A 27 8.71 -10.46 -9.45
N VAL A 28 8.31 -10.38 -8.18
CA VAL A 28 9.01 -9.61 -7.14
C VAL A 28 10.44 -10.10 -6.96
N HIS A 29 10.65 -11.42 -6.93
CA HIS A 29 11.98 -12.01 -6.80
C HIS A 29 12.89 -11.63 -8.01
N LEU A 30 12.38 -11.76 -9.23
CA LEU A 30 13.14 -11.42 -10.44
C LEU A 30 13.41 -9.91 -10.54
N PHE A 31 12.42 -9.05 -10.27
CA PHE A 31 12.62 -7.60 -10.27
C PHE A 31 13.67 -7.15 -9.26
N THR A 32 13.72 -7.77 -8.09
CA THR A 32 14.67 -7.38 -7.02
C THR A 32 16.06 -8.02 -7.18
N SER A 33 16.20 -9.12 -7.94
CA SER A 33 17.46 -9.81 -8.13
C SER A 33 18.21 -9.37 -9.39
N GLN A 34 17.50 -9.18 -10.51
CA GLN A 34 18.11 -8.82 -11.79
C GLN A 34 17.68 -7.46 -12.35
N GLY A 35 16.71 -6.81 -11.68
CA GLY A 35 16.17 -5.49 -12.05
C GLY A 35 14.96 -5.56 -12.97
N TYR A 36 14.10 -4.53 -12.89
CA TYR A 36 12.84 -4.46 -13.63
C TYR A 36 13.03 -4.52 -15.15
N GLU A 37 13.97 -3.72 -15.68
CA GLU A 37 14.16 -3.60 -17.14
C GLU A 37 14.58 -4.92 -17.78
N ARG A 38 15.42 -5.69 -17.12
CA ARG A 38 15.94 -6.97 -17.62
C ARG A 38 14.98 -8.14 -17.46
N THR A 39 13.99 -8.01 -16.60
CA THR A 39 13.01 -9.07 -16.36
C THR A 39 11.94 -9.05 -17.45
N THR A 40 11.65 -10.21 -18.02
CA THR A 40 10.62 -10.43 -19.02
C THR A 40 9.41 -11.15 -18.44
N VAL A 41 8.25 -11.02 -19.11
CA VAL A 41 7.04 -11.77 -18.75
C VAL A 41 7.24 -13.27 -18.93
N ASP A 42 8.05 -13.68 -19.92
CA ASP A 42 8.36 -15.09 -20.17
C ASP A 42 9.13 -15.70 -18.99
N GLU A 43 10.17 -15.03 -18.50
CA GLU A 43 10.92 -15.49 -17.31
C GLU A 43 10.04 -15.62 -16.06
N ILE A 44 9.12 -14.67 -15.86
CA ILE A 44 8.18 -14.74 -14.72
C ILE A 44 7.24 -15.95 -14.88
N ALA A 45 6.72 -16.18 -16.08
CA ALA A 45 5.81 -17.30 -16.34
C ALA A 45 6.53 -18.65 -16.24
N GLU A 46 7.75 -18.77 -16.77
CA GLU A 46 8.59 -19.95 -16.68
C GLU A 46 8.95 -20.30 -15.24
N ALA A 47 9.23 -19.30 -14.39
CA ALA A 47 9.58 -19.50 -12.99
C ALA A 47 8.48 -20.23 -12.18
N VAL A 48 7.23 -20.24 -12.66
CA VAL A 48 6.07 -20.91 -12.03
C VAL A 48 5.40 -21.94 -12.95
N ASP A 49 6.11 -22.37 -14.01
CA ASP A 49 5.67 -23.40 -14.96
C ASP A 49 4.28 -23.12 -15.58
N VAL A 50 4.08 -21.87 -16.01
CA VAL A 50 2.85 -21.46 -16.72
C VAL A 50 3.19 -20.76 -18.05
N SER A 51 2.19 -20.65 -18.94
CA SER A 51 2.35 -19.91 -20.19
C SER A 51 2.28 -18.39 -19.97
N GLN A 52 2.90 -17.59 -20.83
CA GLN A 52 2.75 -16.14 -20.92
C GLN A 52 1.26 -15.71 -20.99
N ARG A 53 0.42 -16.46 -21.73
CA ARG A 53 -1.03 -16.26 -21.75
C ARG A 53 -1.66 -16.40 -20.37
N THR A 54 -1.11 -17.28 -19.53
CA THR A 54 -1.57 -17.43 -18.15
C THR A 54 -1.20 -16.23 -17.31
N PHE A 55 0.02 -15.68 -17.47
CA PHE A 55 0.43 -14.43 -16.82
C PHE A 55 -0.54 -13.28 -17.17
N PHE A 56 -0.82 -13.05 -18.45
CA PHE A 56 -1.71 -11.98 -18.89
C PHE A 56 -3.19 -12.15 -18.47
N ARG A 57 -3.57 -13.29 -17.96
CA ARG A 57 -4.88 -13.49 -17.31
C ARG A 57 -4.94 -12.88 -15.90
N TYR A 58 -3.79 -12.65 -15.25
CA TYR A 58 -3.68 -12.14 -13.89
C TYR A 58 -3.16 -10.71 -13.83
N PHE A 59 -2.26 -10.34 -14.71
CA PHE A 59 -1.62 -9.03 -14.78
C PHE A 59 -1.65 -8.50 -16.21
N ALA A 60 -2.05 -7.23 -16.40
CA ALA A 60 -2.02 -6.61 -17.73
C ALA A 60 -0.59 -6.44 -18.29
N GLY A 61 0.41 -6.48 -17.41
CA GLY A 61 1.82 -6.42 -17.78
C GLY A 61 2.74 -6.50 -16.57
N LYS A 62 4.04 -6.43 -16.81
CA LYS A 62 5.04 -6.48 -15.73
C LYS A 62 4.98 -5.25 -14.81
N GLU A 63 4.49 -4.10 -15.28
CA GLU A 63 4.24 -2.91 -14.46
C GLU A 63 3.17 -3.19 -13.38
N GLU A 64 2.05 -3.79 -13.76
CA GLU A 64 1.00 -4.15 -12.80
C GLU A 64 1.50 -5.19 -11.78
N ALA A 65 2.27 -6.20 -12.23
CA ALA A 65 2.86 -7.18 -11.34
C ALA A 65 3.86 -6.54 -10.36
N ALA A 66 4.64 -5.54 -10.78
CA ALA A 66 5.58 -4.82 -9.94
C ALA A 66 4.89 -4.00 -8.83
N LEU A 67 3.72 -3.44 -9.11
CA LEU A 67 2.94 -2.63 -8.16
C LEU A 67 1.88 -3.43 -7.39
N ALA A 68 1.77 -4.74 -7.61
CA ALA A 68 0.70 -5.53 -7.02
C ALA A 68 0.82 -5.71 -5.50
N LEU A 69 2.05 -5.80 -4.96
CA LEU A 69 2.26 -5.86 -3.51
C LEU A 69 1.75 -4.59 -2.81
N GLU A 70 2.04 -3.43 -3.37
CA GLU A 70 1.54 -2.14 -2.88
C GLU A 70 0.01 -2.10 -2.92
N GLY A 71 -0.60 -2.59 -4.00
CA GLY A 71 -2.06 -2.66 -4.13
C GLY A 71 -2.76 -3.45 -3.02
N ILE A 72 -2.11 -4.48 -2.47
CA ILE A 72 -2.63 -5.27 -1.34
C ILE A 72 -2.65 -4.42 -0.07
N THR A 73 -1.59 -3.68 0.21
CA THR A 73 -1.48 -2.83 1.40
C THR A 73 -2.47 -1.68 1.36
N VAL A 74 -2.56 -1.00 0.22
CA VAL A 74 -3.49 0.11 -0.03
C VAL A 74 -4.95 -0.34 0.12
N GLY A 75 -5.33 -1.47 -0.47
CA GLY A 75 -6.71 -1.99 -0.37
C GLY A 75 -7.12 -2.24 1.08
N ARG A 76 -6.23 -2.81 1.90
CA ARG A 76 -6.47 -3.02 3.33
C ARG A 76 -6.57 -1.73 4.11
N PHE A 77 -5.73 -0.75 3.79
CA PHE A 77 -5.79 0.57 4.42
C PHE A 77 -7.13 1.25 4.15
N VAL A 78 -7.60 1.28 2.90
CA VAL A 78 -8.91 1.86 2.54
C VAL A 78 -10.06 1.18 3.29
N GLU A 79 -10.06 -0.15 3.36
CA GLU A 79 -11.06 -0.89 4.15
C GLU A 79 -10.92 -0.61 5.66
N GLY A 80 -9.69 -0.49 6.16
CA GLY A 80 -9.41 -0.10 7.53
C GLY A 80 -10.02 1.27 7.85
N VAL A 81 -9.83 2.28 7.01
CA VAL A 81 -10.44 3.62 7.19
C VAL A 81 -11.97 3.54 7.19
N ARG A 82 -12.55 2.74 6.26
CA ARG A 82 -14.01 2.57 6.20
C ARG A 82 -14.58 1.91 7.45
N ALA A 83 -13.85 1.00 8.06
CA ALA A 83 -14.26 0.27 9.26
C ALA A 83 -14.08 1.08 10.57
N ARG A 84 -13.41 2.24 10.54
CA ARG A 84 -13.20 3.05 11.76
C ARG A 84 -14.52 3.54 12.35
N PRO A 85 -14.62 3.62 13.70
CA PRO A 85 -15.79 4.16 14.37
C PRO A 85 -16.17 5.56 13.86
N ALA A 86 -17.48 5.80 13.66
CA ALA A 86 -17.96 7.05 13.08
C ALA A 86 -17.68 8.32 13.93
N HIS A 87 -17.42 8.15 15.23
CA HIS A 87 -17.10 9.25 16.14
C HIS A 87 -15.62 9.70 16.09
N GLU A 88 -14.76 8.95 15.44
CA GLU A 88 -13.34 9.34 15.27
C GLU A 88 -13.23 10.48 14.26
N ALA A 89 -12.44 11.50 14.61
CA ALA A 89 -12.09 12.56 13.66
C ALA A 89 -11.36 11.99 12.43
N PRO A 90 -11.52 12.61 11.24
CA PRO A 90 -10.96 12.06 9.99
C PRO A 90 -9.46 11.74 10.04
N MET A 91 -8.64 12.62 10.60
CA MET A 91 -7.20 12.40 10.72
C MET A 91 -6.87 11.28 11.71
N GLU A 92 -7.64 11.14 12.78
CA GLU A 92 -7.50 10.04 13.73
C GLU A 92 -7.91 8.70 13.10
N ALA A 93 -8.97 8.67 12.31
CA ALA A 93 -9.36 7.48 11.57
C ALA A 93 -8.28 7.03 10.58
N LEU A 94 -7.64 7.95 9.87
CA LEU A 94 -6.49 7.66 8.99
C LEU A 94 -5.30 7.12 9.80
N ARG A 95 -4.97 7.78 10.93
CA ARG A 95 -3.89 7.37 11.83
C ARG A 95 -4.09 5.95 12.34
N GLN A 96 -5.23 5.67 12.92
CA GLN A 96 -5.51 4.37 13.50
C GLN A 96 -5.56 3.28 12.42
N ALA A 97 -6.17 3.55 11.27
CA ALA A 97 -6.22 2.59 10.17
C ALA A 97 -4.82 2.22 9.65
N VAL A 98 -3.89 3.18 9.53
CA VAL A 98 -2.53 2.87 9.06
C VAL A 98 -1.72 2.13 10.12
N LEU A 99 -1.82 2.51 11.39
CA LEU A 99 -1.09 1.84 12.48
C LEU A 99 -1.58 0.39 12.70
N GLU A 100 -2.89 0.15 12.61
CA GLU A 100 -3.47 -1.19 12.62
C GLU A 100 -3.10 -1.98 11.35
N GLY A 101 -3.06 -1.29 10.20
CA GLY A 101 -2.63 -1.84 8.93
C GLY A 101 -1.22 -2.42 8.99
N TRP A 102 -0.28 -1.74 9.62
CA TRP A 102 1.10 -2.23 9.80
C TRP A 102 1.16 -3.52 10.64
N ASN A 103 0.32 -3.65 11.67
CA ASN A 103 0.25 -4.88 12.48
C ASN A 103 -0.26 -6.09 11.67
N SER A 104 -1.23 -5.86 10.78
CA SER A 104 -1.82 -6.92 9.94
C SER A 104 -1.04 -7.17 8.65
N LEU A 105 -0.12 -6.28 8.29
CA LEU A 105 0.67 -6.34 7.08
C LEU A 105 1.69 -7.48 7.12
N SER A 106 2.29 -7.73 8.30
CA SER A 106 3.21 -8.83 8.53
C SER A 106 2.59 -10.14 8.04
N GLU A 107 1.40 -10.49 8.51
CA GLU A 107 0.71 -11.73 8.11
C GLU A 107 0.36 -11.78 6.62
N ALA A 108 0.03 -10.64 6.03
CA ALA A 108 -0.40 -10.58 4.63
C ALA A 108 0.76 -10.63 3.65
N ILE A 109 1.85 -9.91 3.95
CA ILE A 109 3.04 -9.91 3.11
C ILE A 109 3.81 -11.19 3.30
N GLU A 110 3.98 -11.71 4.52
CA GLU A 110 4.73 -12.94 4.79
C GLU A 110 4.19 -14.16 4.02
N SER A 111 2.90 -14.17 3.67
CA SER A 111 2.34 -15.20 2.80
C SER A 111 2.84 -15.11 1.34
N ILE A 112 3.32 -13.93 0.90
CA ILE A 112 3.75 -13.66 -0.49
C ILE A 112 5.24 -13.34 -0.55
N ALA A 113 5.74 -12.47 0.35
CA ALA A 113 7.13 -12.01 0.35
C ALA A 113 7.56 -11.65 1.78
N SER A 114 8.87 -11.77 2.10
CA SER A 114 9.39 -11.20 3.34
C SER A 114 9.32 -9.67 3.33
N VAL A 115 9.31 -9.05 4.50
CA VAL A 115 9.38 -7.58 4.64
C VAL A 115 10.61 -7.02 3.89
N GLU A 116 11.75 -7.71 3.98
CA GLU A 116 12.97 -7.32 3.25
C GLU A 116 12.76 -7.33 1.73
N LEU A 117 12.05 -8.32 1.18
CA LEU A 117 11.77 -8.40 -0.25
C LEU A 117 10.80 -7.30 -0.68
N TYR A 118 9.80 -6.98 0.15
CA TYR A 118 8.91 -5.84 -0.04
C TYR A 118 9.70 -4.53 -0.12
N MET A 119 10.65 -4.31 0.79
CA MET A 119 11.52 -3.13 0.80
C MET A 119 12.39 -3.03 -0.44
N ARG A 120 12.98 -4.16 -0.87
CA ARG A 120 13.76 -4.18 -2.11
C ARG A 120 12.89 -3.82 -3.30
N MET A 121 11.65 -4.33 -3.35
CA MET A 121 10.71 -4.01 -4.43
C MET A 121 10.35 -2.52 -4.45
N TYR A 122 10.14 -1.92 -3.28
CA TYR A 122 9.87 -0.48 -3.19
C TYR A 122 11.06 0.35 -3.73
N ARG A 123 12.31 -0.03 -3.43
CA ARG A 123 13.50 0.62 -4.02
C ARG A 123 13.55 0.46 -5.54
N VAL A 124 13.16 -0.69 -6.07
CA VAL A 124 13.04 -0.89 -7.52
C VAL A 124 12.01 0.04 -8.12
N ILE A 125 10.86 0.24 -7.46
CA ILE A 125 9.82 1.18 -7.89
C ILE A 125 10.37 2.61 -7.91
N GLU A 126 10.99 3.08 -6.83
CA GLU A 126 11.53 4.44 -6.73
C GLU A 126 12.68 4.72 -7.71
N SER A 127 13.54 3.72 -7.98
CA SER A 127 14.68 3.88 -8.87
C SER A 127 14.36 3.68 -10.36
N THR A 128 13.16 3.20 -10.70
CA THR A 128 12.74 2.91 -12.08
C THR A 128 11.72 3.96 -12.54
N PRO A 129 12.05 4.90 -13.45
CA PRO A 129 11.19 6.03 -13.80
C PRO A 129 9.77 5.65 -14.22
N VAL A 130 9.60 4.58 -15.00
CA VAL A 130 8.27 4.12 -15.45
C VAL A 130 7.43 3.60 -14.28
N LEU A 131 8.04 2.88 -13.34
CA LEU A 131 7.36 2.38 -12.14
C LEU A 131 7.02 3.52 -11.17
N LEU A 132 7.95 4.46 -10.99
CA LEU A 132 7.70 5.64 -10.15
C LEU A 132 6.52 6.46 -10.69
N ALA A 133 6.45 6.69 -12.01
CA ALA A 133 5.32 7.40 -12.62
C ALA A 133 3.99 6.65 -12.42
N ALA A 134 4.00 5.33 -12.55
CA ALA A 134 2.82 4.50 -12.32
C ALA A 134 2.40 4.48 -10.83
N HIS A 135 3.38 4.38 -9.92
CA HIS A 135 3.17 4.49 -8.47
C HIS A 135 2.53 5.83 -8.08
N LEU A 136 3.07 6.95 -8.56
CA LEU A 136 2.52 8.29 -8.26
C LEU A 136 1.09 8.47 -8.79
N ARG A 137 0.78 7.94 -9.97
CA ARG A 137 -0.59 7.94 -10.52
C ARG A 137 -1.54 7.14 -9.65
N ARG A 138 -1.15 5.92 -9.23
CA ARG A 138 -1.96 5.07 -8.34
C ARG A 138 -2.15 5.70 -6.97
N SER A 139 -1.12 6.37 -6.44
CA SER A 139 -1.22 7.11 -5.18
C SER A 139 -2.28 8.21 -5.26
N ALA A 140 -2.32 8.99 -6.35
CA ALA A 140 -3.34 10.01 -6.56
C ALA A 140 -4.77 9.43 -6.66
N GLU A 141 -4.94 8.29 -7.34
CA GLU A 141 -6.22 7.57 -7.41
C GLU A 141 -6.65 7.05 -6.01
N THR A 142 -5.70 6.57 -5.23
CA THR A 142 -5.90 6.11 -3.86
C THR A 142 -6.29 7.27 -2.94
N GLU A 143 -5.60 8.39 -3.01
CA GLU A 143 -5.92 9.60 -2.25
C GLU A 143 -7.37 10.04 -2.53
N GLU A 144 -7.81 10.04 -3.78
CA GLU A 144 -9.19 10.39 -4.14
C GLU A 144 -10.21 9.36 -3.62
N ALA A 145 -9.87 8.06 -3.62
CA ALA A 145 -10.73 7.01 -3.07
C ALA A 145 -10.89 7.16 -1.54
N ILE A 146 -9.81 7.44 -0.82
CA ILE A 146 -9.83 7.66 0.63
C ILE A 146 -10.60 8.94 0.96
N ALA A 147 -10.42 10.01 0.18
CA ALA A 147 -11.16 11.25 0.37
C ALA A 147 -12.67 11.05 0.25
N ARG A 148 -13.13 10.20 -0.70
CA ARG A 148 -14.55 9.82 -0.78
C ARG A 148 -15.02 9.07 0.47
N VAL A 149 -14.23 8.13 0.98
CA VAL A 149 -14.57 7.42 2.22
C VAL A 149 -14.71 8.40 3.39
N LEU A 150 -13.81 9.37 3.52
CA LEU A 150 -13.91 10.40 4.55
C LEU A 150 -15.13 11.29 4.36
N ALA A 151 -15.42 11.71 3.13
CA ALA A 151 -16.61 12.53 2.84
C ALA A 151 -17.91 11.78 3.17
N GLU A 152 -18.01 10.50 2.81
CA GLU A 152 -19.14 9.64 3.16
C GLU A 152 -19.33 9.52 4.68
N ARG A 153 -18.23 9.33 5.43
CA ARG A 153 -18.24 9.27 6.91
C ARG A 153 -18.75 10.54 7.56
N GLU A 154 -18.35 11.69 7.03
CA GLU A 154 -18.68 13.02 7.58
C GLU A 154 -19.96 13.62 6.99
N GLY A 155 -20.59 12.94 6.02
CA GLY A 155 -21.78 13.47 5.33
C GLY A 155 -21.50 14.72 4.50
N LEU A 156 -20.29 14.81 3.89
CA LEU A 156 -19.83 15.96 3.13
C LEU A 156 -19.97 15.72 1.62
N ASP A 157 -20.23 16.80 0.89
CA ASP A 157 -20.18 16.81 -0.57
C ASP A 157 -18.75 17.10 -1.04
N MET A 158 -18.15 16.15 -1.73
CA MET A 158 -16.78 16.23 -2.25
C MET A 158 -16.54 17.38 -3.23
N ASP A 159 -17.57 17.84 -3.92
CA ASP A 159 -17.46 18.92 -4.91
C ASP A 159 -17.59 20.31 -4.24
N ALA A 160 -18.27 20.38 -3.11
CA ALA A 160 -18.48 21.61 -2.36
C ALA A 160 -17.46 21.79 -1.21
N ASP A 161 -16.93 20.71 -0.65
CA ASP A 161 -16.09 20.75 0.55
C ASP A 161 -14.70 20.16 0.28
N PRO A 162 -13.61 20.97 0.32
CA PRO A 162 -12.26 20.50 0.07
C PRO A 162 -11.63 19.73 1.24
N ARG A 163 -12.23 19.74 2.44
CA ARG A 163 -11.62 19.16 3.66
C ARG A 163 -11.24 17.69 3.55
N PRO A 164 -12.05 16.80 2.95
CA PRO A 164 -11.64 15.41 2.78
C PRO A 164 -10.36 15.25 1.95
N ARG A 165 -10.26 15.97 0.81
CA ARG A 165 -9.07 15.94 -0.05
C ARG A 165 -7.85 16.54 0.64
N LEU A 166 -8.02 17.64 1.37
CA LEU A 166 -6.93 18.26 2.13
C LEU A 166 -6.39 17.36 3.23
N ALA A 167 -7.28 16.71 3.99
CA ALA A 167 -6.87 15.77 5.05
C ALA A 167 -6.05 14.60 4.47
N VAL A 168 -6.51 14.02 3.36
CA VAL A 168 -5.83 12.90 2.71
C VAL A 168 -4.51 13.34 2.09
N ALA A 169 -4.45 14.51 1.45
CA ALA A 169 -3.21 15.04 0.87
C ALA A 169 -2.13 15.28 1.93
N VAL A 170 -2.51 15.83 3.09
CA VAL A 170 -1.59 16.00 4.24
C VAL A 170 -1.14 14.64 4.76
N PHE A 171 -2.05 13.70 4.96
CA PHE A 171 -1.73 12.34 5.38
C PHE A 171 -0.78 11.65 4.40
N GLY A 172 -1.07 11.69 3.10
CA GLY A 172 -0.22 11.12 2.04
C GLY A 172 1.17 11.75 2.00
N ALA A 173 1.28 13.08 2.23
CA ALA A 173 2.58 13.75 2.33
C ALA A 173 3.39 13.21 3.53
N VAL A 174 2.76 13.00 4.67
CA VAL A 174 3.40 12.39 5.86
C VAL A 174 3.88 10.97 5.55
N MET A 175 3.03 10.16 4.91
CA MET A 175 3.40 8.79 4.55
C MET A 175 4.60 8.74 3.61
N ARG A 176 4.67 9.60 2.60
CA ARG A 176 5.82 9.68 1.68
C ARG A 176 7.13 10.06 2.41
N VAL A 177 7.07 10.98 3.37
CA VAL A 177 8.24 11.33 4.19
C VAL A 177 8.67 10.16 5.07
N THR A 178 7.70 9.49 5.69
CA THR A 178 7.91 8.32 6.56
C THR A 178 8.56 7.17 5.79
N GLU A 179 8.00 6.79 4.65
CA GLU A 179 8.50 5.73 3.79
C GLU A 179 9.91 6.00 3.31
N ARG A 180 10.18 7.24 2.86
CA ARG A 180 11.51 7.64 2.42
C ARG A 180 12.54 7.53 3.55
N GLN A 181 12.21 7.98 4.76
CA GLN A 181 13.11 7.88 5.91
C GLN A 181 13.35 6.42 6.30
N TRP A 182 12.31 5.61 6.33
CA TRP A 182 12.41 4.19 6.64
C TRP A 182 13.31 3.44 5.64
N ILE A 183 13.13 3.67 4.32
CA ILE A 183 13.91 3.02 3.26
C ILE A 183 15.40 3.39 3.32
N THR A 184 15.73 4.60 3.78
CA THR A 184 17.11 5.08 3.90
C THR A 184 17.72 4.82 5.28
N GLY A 185 16.93 4.33 6.24
CA GLY A 185 17.33 4.00 7.59
C GLY A 185 18.19 2.72 7.68
N GLU A 186 18.63 2.39 8.88
CA GLU A 186 19.36 1.17 9.18
C GLU A 186 18.43 0.03 9.63
N ASP A 187 17.31 0.37 10.27
CA ASP A 187 16.28 -0.56 10.72
C ASP A 187 15.09 -0.59 9.72
N TYR A 188 14.89 -1.74 9.11
CA TYR A 188 13.81 -2.00 8.15
C TYR A 188 12.66 -2.79 8.77
N SER A 189 12.56 -2.82 10.11
CA SER A 189 11.46 -3.50 10.79
C SER A 189 10.12 -2.77 10.59
N LEU A 190 9.02 -3.51 10.67
CA LEU A 190 7.68 -2.91 10.68
C LEU A 190 7.42 -2.12 11.96
N GLU A 191 8.13 -2.44 13.06
CA GLU A 191 8.07 -1.68 14.30
C GLU A 191 8.62 -0.27 14.10
N GLU A 192 9.82 -0.12 13.47
CA GLU A 192 10.38 1.20 13.14
C GLU A 192 9.46 1.97 12.20
N MET A 193 8.88 1.31 11.18
CA MET A 193 7.91 1.95 10.29
C MET A 193 6.70 2.50 11.05
N ARG A 194 6.17 1.72 12.00
CA ARG A 194 5.05 2.12 12.84
C ARG A 194 5.41 3.29 13.76
N GLU A 195 6.59 3.26 14.39
CA GLU A 195 7.07 4.34 15.24
C GLU A 195 7.32 5.62 14.45
N LEU A 196 7.96 5.54 13.29
CA LEU A 196 8.15 6.66 12.37
C LEU A 196 6.82 7.26 11.95
N THR A 197 5.86 6.42 11.55
CA THR A 197 4.52 6.87 11.18
C THR A 197 3.86 7.66 12.31
N SER A 198 3.89 7.13 13.53
CA SER A 198 3.31 7.82 14.70
C SER A 198 3.99 9.15 14.96
N ARG A 199 5.33 9.17 15.02
CA ARG A 199 6.14 10.38 15.25
C ARG A 199 5.88 11.46 14.20
N HIS A 200 5.82 11.09 12.93
CA HIS A 200 5.59 12.06 11.85
C HIS A 200 4.17 12.62 11.85
N LEU A 201 3.17 11.79 12.14
CA LEU A 201 1.79 12.26 12.29
C LEU A 201 1.65 13.25 13.47
N ASP A 202 2.37 13.03 14.57
CA ASP A 202 2.39 13.96 15.71
C ASP A 202 3.04 15.31 15.36
N GLN A 203 3.92 15.36 14.36
CA GLN A 203 4.56 16.58 13.88
C GLN A 203 3.71 17.41 12.90
N VAL A 204 2.59 16.89 12.39
CA VAL A 204 1.76 17.63 11.42
C VAL A 204 1.30 18.97 11.96
N GLY A 205 0.73 18.99 13.17
CA GLY A 205 0.28 20.23 13.81
C GLY A 205 1.42 21.24 14.00
N PRO A 206 2.51 20.88 14.71
CA PRO A 206 3.67 21.77 14.87
C PRO A 206 4.28 22.22 13.56
N ALA A 207 4.40 21.35 12.56
CA ALA A 207 4.99 21.68 11.27
C ALA A 207 4.15 22.69 10.47
N LEU A 208 2.84 22.60 10.50
CA LEU A 208 1.94 23.50 9.77
C LEU A 208 1.65 24.80 10.50
N LEU A 209 1.69 24.81 11.85
CA LEU A 209 1.32 25.96 12.67
C LEU A 209 2.52 26.79 13.17
N GLY A 210 3.74 26.48 12.79
CA GLY A 210 4.88 27.40 12.92
C GLY A 210 5.85 27.14 14.06
N GLY A 211 5.93 25.96 14.64
CA GLY A 211 6.91 25.59 15.68
C GLY A 211 8.32 25.24 15.19
N TRP A 212 8.84 25.89 14.13
CA TRP A 212 10.10 25.54 13.47
C TRP A 212 11.37 26.03 14.20
N ARG A 213 11.25 27.04 15.04
CA ARG A 213 12.40 27.55 15.77
C ARG A 213 12.53 26.83 17.10
N ALA A 214 13.62 26.08 17.28
CA ALA A 214 14.04 25.65 18.59
C ALA A 214 14.10 26.90 19.47
N GLY A 215 13.41 26.90 20.60
CA GLY A 215 13.21 28.10 21.42
C GLY A 215 14.50 28.85 21.70
N THR A 216 14.43 30.14 21.47
CA THR A 216 15.35 31.13 22.06
C THR A 216 15.09 31.23 23.54
#